data_f08123697b0b3924d0461677696b2641
#
_entry.id   f08123697b0b3924d0461677696b2641
#
_cell.length_a   1.000
_cell.length_b   1.000
_cell.length_c   1.000
_cell.angle_alpha   90.00
_cell.angle_beta   90.00
_cell.angle_gamma   90.00
#
_symmetry.space_group_name_H-M   'P 1'
#
loop_
_entity.id
_entity.type
_entity.pdbx_description
1 polymer ?
#
loop_
_entity_poly.entity_id
_entity_poly.type
_entity_poly.pdbx_seq_one_letter_code
_entity_poly.pdbx_strand_id
1 'polypeptide(L)'
;ILINGKESALVAKNPSDVLKSMPATNIQKIEVITTPPAKYDAEGLSGIINIITKRNADQGYNIGLNTRFNTVFGAGYNLNGTLKQGKFGMSFFGGFGSGGNTTTTFDNEAGIFSTNTRISQTGTNNQKAHFHYGGTELSFEIDSLNLVTASLNLFGNNQDQRSLQFANTSMDDVLTQSYNLNNTANLRFTGLDIGVNYQLGFKSSKDRLLTLSYKYSYSPNKQFNGNVL
;
A
#
# COMPACT_ATOMS: atom_id res chain seq x y z
N ILE A 1 7.42 8.04 -3.68
CA ILE A 1 8.67 7.50 -3.10
C ILE A 1 9.28 6.52 -4.09
N LEU A 2 10.57 6.61 -4.33
CA LEU A 2 11.33 5.70 -5.17
C LEU A 2 12.26 4.84 -4.31
N ILE A 3 12.56 3.63 -4.79
CA ILE A 3 13.62 2.79 -4.26
C ILE A 3 14.63 2.57 -5.39
N ASN A 4 15.88 2.98 -5.19
CA ASN A 4 16.95 2.92 -6.19
C ASN A 4 16.56 3.57 -7.54
N GLY A 5 15.84 4.69 -7.47
CA GLY A 5 15.38 5.45 -8.64
C GLY A 5 14.17 4.84 -9.37
N LYS A 6 13.50 3.83 -8.81
CA LYS A 6 12.36 3.13 -9.43
C LYS A 6 11.10 3.32 -8.60
N GLU A 7 9.97 3.49 -9.28
CA GLU A 7 8.66 3.45 -8.65
C GLU A 7 8.26 2.00 -8.32
N SER A 8 7.71 1.84 -7.13
CA SER A 8 7.08 0.58 -6.73
C SER A 8 5.61 0.82 -6.43
N ALA A 9 4.73 0.09 -7.09
CA ALA A 9 3.28 0.17 -6.86
C ALA A 9 2.92 -0.13 -5.39
N LEU A 10 3.71 -0.96 -4.73
CA LEU A 10 3.55 -1.27 -3.32
C LEU A 10 3.88 -0.06 -2.45
N VAL A 11 5.00 0.63 -2.73
CA VAL A 11 5.39 1.86 -2.01
C VAL A 11 4.41 2.99 -2.30
N ALA A 12 3.86 3.08 -3.51
CA ALA A 12 2.85 4.07 -3.84
C ALA A 12 1.56 3.87 -3.06
N LYS A 13 1.14 2.62 -2.82
CA LYS A 13 -0.12 2.29 -2.12
C LYS A 13 0.01 2.23 -0.59
N ASN A 14 1.14 1.80 -0.07
CA ASN A 14 1.36 1.69 1.37
C ASN A 14 2.80 2.03 1.78
N PRO A 15 3.23 3.30 1.60
CA PRO A 15 4.60 3.72 1.83
C PRO A 15 5.05 3.50 3.28
N SER A 16 4.16 3.71 4.24
CA SER A 16 4.49 3.61 5.67
C SER A 16 4.91 2.20 6.08
N ASP A 17 4.17 1.18 5.64
CA ASP A 17 4.44 -0.20 6.07
C ASP A 17 5.68 -0.75 5.34
N VAL A 18 5.86 -0.41 4.07
CA VAL A 18 7.07 -0.79 3.33
C VAL A 18 8.31 -0.16 3.95
N LEU A 19 8.26 1.13 4.30
CA LEU A 19 9.39 1.81 4.93
C LEU A 19 9.69 1.27 6.32
N LYS A 20 8.66 0.95 7.12
CA LYS A 20 8.84 0.32 8.44
C LYS A 20 9.43 -1.09 8.36
N SER A 21 9.17 -1.81 7.27
CA SER A 21 9.74 -3.15 7.05
C SER A 21 11.18 -3.12 6.54
N MET A 22 11.68 -1.96 6.11
CA MET A 22 13.03 -1.81 5.57
C MET A 22 14.04 -1.55 6.70
N PRO A 23 15.02 -2.44 6.94
CA PRO A 23 16.05 -2.19 7.93
C PRO A 23 16.88 -0.94 7.59
N ALA A 24 17.05 -0.05 8.56
CA ALA A 24 17.83 1.17 8.37
C ALA A 24 19.30 0.87 7.96
N THR A 25 19.83 -0.28 8.37
CA THR A 25 21.16 -0.76 8.00
C THR A 25 21.32 -1.00 6.50
N ASN A 26 20.24 -1.25 5.77
CA ASN A 26 20.25 -1.47 4.32
C ASN A 26 20.16 -0.16 3.53
N ILE A 27 19.88 0.95 4.19
CA ILE A 27 19.79 2.26 3.56
C ILE A 27 21.21 2.87 3.48
N GLN A 28 21.62 3.23 2.26
CA GLN A 28 22.88 3.96 2.04
C GLN A 28 22.65 5.45 2.21
N LYS A 29 21.60 5.99 1.58
CA LYS A 29 21.21 7.40 1.67
C LYS A 29 19.75 7.59 1.28
N ILE A 30 19.18 8.69 1.71
CA ILE A 30 17.87 9.17 1.28
C ILE A 30 18.11 10.45 0.50
N GLU A 31 17.63 10.49 -0.74
CA GLU A 31 17.69 11.66 -1.61
C GLU A 31 16.32 12.32 -1.64
N VAL A 32 16.27 13.62 -1.39
CA VAL A 32 15.07 14.43 -1.56
C VAL A 32 15.23 15.25 -2.83
N ILE A 33 14.45 14.94 -3.85
CA ILE A 33 14.47 15.61 -5.16
C ILE A 33 13.31 16.61 -5.16
N THR A 34 13.63 17.88 -4.97
CA THR A 34 12.64 18.97 -4.90
C THR A 34 12.15 19.43 -6.26
N THR A 35 12.94 19.19 -7.32
CA THR A 35 12.62 19.48 -8.72
C THR A 35 12.77 18.20 -9.53
N PRO A 36 11.69 17.36 -9.62
CA PRO A 36 11.76 16.11 -10.34
C PRO A 36 12.06 16.34 -11.83
N PRO A 37 13.02 15.61 -12.43
CA PRO A 37 13.20 15.62 -13.88
C PRO A 37 11.95 15.08 -14.59
N ALA A 38 11.73 15.48 -15.86
CA ALA A 38 10.58 15.07 -16.66
C ALA A 38 10.40 13.55 -16.87
N LYS A 39 11.43 12.76 -16.55
CA LYS A 39 11.35 11.28 -16.58
C LYS A 39 10.49 10.68 -15.45
N TYR A 40 10.21 11.44 -14.41
CA TYR A 40 9.29 11.05 -13.35
C TYR A 40 7.95 11.72 -13.65
N ASP A 41 6.90 10.90 -13.68
CA ASP A 41 5.56 11.37 -13.97
C ASP A 41 5.17 12.43 -12.93
N ALA A 42 5.08 13.67 -13.40
CA ALA A 42 4.96 14.85 -12.55
C ALA A 42 3.48 15.20 -12.32
N GLU A 43 2.68 14.27 -11.85
CA GLU A 43 1.34 14.59 -11.36
C GLU A 43 1.42 15.40 -10.05
N GLY A 44 1.80 16.69 -10.18
CA GLY A 44 1.65 17.68 -9.13
C GLY A 44 2.41 17.42 -7.80
N LEU A 45 3.45 16.60 -7.81
CA LEU A 45 4.21 16.25 -6.61
C LEU A 45 5.22 17.35 -6.27
N SER A 46 5.17 17.82 -5.04
CA SER A 46 6.10 18.82 -4.47
C SER A 46 7.55 18.31 -4.31
N GLY A 47 7.83 17.06 -4.72
CA GLY A 47 9.14 16.44 -4.64
C GLY A 47 9.07 14.91 -4.60
N ILE A 48 10.23 14.29 -4.78
CA ILE A 48 10.40 12.84 -4.76
C ILE A 48 11.39 12.47 -3.65
N ILE A 49 11.06 11.49 -2.85
CA ILE A 49 11.99 10.85 -1.91
C ILE A 49 12.51 9.58 -2.58
N ASN A 50 13.81 9.51 -2.82
CA ASN A 50 14.46 8.34 -3.37
C ASN A 50 15.34 7.68 -2.30
N ILE A 51 15.04 6.43 -1.97
CA ILE A 51 15.79 5.65 -0.99
C ILE A 51 16.81 4.82 -1.76
N ILE A 52 18.09 5.12 -1.54
CA ILE A 52 19.19 4.35 -2.11
C ILE A 52 19.60 3.30 -1.10
N THR A 53 19.47 2.04 -1.48
CA THR A 53 19.96 0.93 -0.68
C THR A 53 21.44 0.67 -0.93
N LYS A 54 22.15 0.13 0.06
CA LYS A 54 23.56 -0.22 -0.08
C LYS A 54 23.75 -1.26 -1.20
N ARG A 55 24.59 -0.93 -2.18
CA ARG A 55 24.95 -1.85 -3.28
C ARG A 55 25.87 -2.99 -2.83
N ASN A 56 26.63 -2.76 -1.79
CA ASN A 56 27.53 -3.74 -1.19
C ASN A 56 26.97 -4.16 0.17
N ALA A 57 25.86 -4.91 0.17
CA ALA A 57 25.63 -5.77 1.30
C ALA A 57 26.81 -6.76 1.32
N ASP A 58 27.56 -6.78 2.41
CA ASP A 58 28.56 -7.80 2.65
C ASP A 58 27.92 -9.16 2.34
N GLN A 59 28.74 -10.06 1.75
CA GLN A 59 28.26 -11.41 1.44
C GLN A 59 27.63 -12.01 2.69
N GLY A 60 26.40 -12.50 2.58
CA GLY A 60 25.66 -13.03 3.71
C GLY A 60 24.17 -12.89 3.55
N TYR A 61 23.49 -13.10 4.64
CA TYR A 61 22.03 -12.98 4.71
C TYR A 61 21.61 -12.17 5.93
N ASN A 62 20.48 -11.53 5.81
CA ASN A 62 19.78 -10.87 6.90
C ASN A 62 18.30 -11.24 6.82
N ILE A 63 17.71 -11.61 7.95
CA ILE A 63 16.29 -11.93 8.06
C ILE A 63 15.74 -11.20 9.26
N GLY A 64 14.64 -10.47 9.07
CA GLY A 64 13.91 -9.75 10.10
C GLY A 64 12.46 -10.21 10.18
N LEU A 65 11.98 -10.45 11.40
CA LEU A 65 10.58 -10.73 11.69
C LEU A 65 10.06 -9.63 12.62
N ASN A 66 9.00 -8.96 12.21
CA ASN A 66 8.31 -7.96 13.02
C ASN A 66 6.87 -8.40 13.24
N THR A 67 6.44 -8.37 14.50
CA THR A 67 5.06 -8.66 14.88
C THR A 67 4.46 -7.45 15.58
N ARG A 68 3.23 -7.14 15.26
CA ARG A 68 2.46 -6.07 15.89
C ARG A 68 1.13 -6.63 16.34
N PHE A 69 0.75 -6.32 17.56
CA PHE A 69 -0.58 -6.61 18.08
C PHE A 69 -1.24 -5.31 18.54
N ASN A 70 -2.47 -5.11 18.14
CA ASN A 70 -3.29 -3.99 18.58
C ASN A 70 -4.70 -4.50 18.86
N THR A 71 -5.25 -4.14 20.01
CA THR A 71 -6.59 -4.60 20.43
C THR A 71 -7.71 -4.09 19.55
N VAL A 72 -7.52 -2.94 18.90
CA VAL A 72 -8.50 -2.33 17.99
C VAL A 72 -8.25 -2.75 16.54
N PHE A 73 -6.99 -2.67 16.08
CA PHE A 73 -6.63 -2.90 14.68
C PHE A 73 -6.12 -4.32 14.39
N GLY A 74 -6.11 -5.20 15.40
CA GLY A 74 -5.73 -6.59 15.24
C GLY A 74 -4.23 -6.85 15.15
N ALA A 75 -3.86 -8.02 14.64
CA ALA A 75 -2.49 -8.48 14.54
C ALA A 75 -1.88 -8.20 13.15
N GLY A 76 -0.60 -7.92 13.14
CA GLY A 76 0.18 -7.78 11.91
C GLY A 76 1.53 -8.50 12.04
N TYR A 77 1.94 -9.15 10.96
CA TYR A 77 3.17 -9.91 10.85
C TYR A 77 3.91 -9.46 9.60
N ASN A 78 5.20 -9.18 9.74
CA ASN A 78 6.05 -8.80 8.62
C ASN A 78 7.34 -9.61 8.69
N LEU A 79 7.71 -10.19 7.55
CA LEU A 79 8.97 -10.88 7.33
C LEU A 79 9.72 -10.13 6.23
N ASN A 80 11.01 -9.91 6.42
CA ASN A 80 11.87 -9.34 5.40
C ASN A 80 13.25 -9.97 5.45
N GLY A 81 13.94 -9.96 4.33
CA GLY A 81 15.30 -10.46 4.30
C GLY A 81 16.05 -10.07 3.06
N THR A 82 17.36 -10.21 3.16
CA THR A 82 18.31 -10.01 2.07
C THR A 82 19.32 -11.13 2.06
N LEU A 83 19.74 -11.52 0.86
CA LEU A 83 20.81 -12.47 0.62
C LEU A 83 21.73 -11.90 -0.45
N LYS A 84 23.03 -11.94 -0.22
CA LYS A 84 24.06 -11.64 -1.24
C LYS A 84 25.08 -12.77 -1.24
N GLN A 85 25.27 -13.39 -2.38
CA GLN A 85 26.28 -14.42 -2.58
C GLN A 85 26.94 -14.23 -3.96
N GLY A 86 28.20 -13.80 -3.95
CA GLY A 86 28.91 -13.49 -5.17
C GLY A 86 28.19 -12.45 -6.02
N LYS A 87 27.84 -12.83 -7.25
CA LYS A 87 27.13 -12.00 -8.23
C LYS A 87 25.61 -12.01 -8.06
N PHE A 88 25.08 -12.87 -7.21
CA PHE A 88 23.66 -13.02 -6.98
C PHE A 88 23.24 -12.26 -5.72
N GLY A 89 22.19 -11.49 -5.84
CA GLY A 89 21.52 -10.82 -4.72
C GLY A 89 20.01 -11.12 -4.75
N MET A 90 19.43 -11.23 -3.57
CA MET A 90 18.00 -11.39 -3.38
C MET A 90 17.56 -10.53 -2.22
N SER A 91 16.47 -9.83 -2.37
CA SER A 91 15.71 -9.25 -1.28
C SER A 91 14.27 -9.75 -1.31
N PHE A 92 13.69 -9.96 -0.15
CA PHE A 92 12.28 -10.33 -0.05
C PHE A 92 11.65 -9.64 1.15
N PHE A 93 10.38 -9.43 1.06
CA PHE A 93 9.54 -8.96 2.16
C PHE A 93 8.13 -9.51 1.99
N GLY A 94 7.44 -9.63 3.11
CA GLY A 94 6.04 -10.03 3.10
C GLY A 94 5.38 -9.68 4.41
N GLY A 95 4.07 -9.51 4.36
CA GLY A 95 3.29 -9.21 5.53
C GLY A 95 1.85 -9.65 5.39
N PHE A 96 1.29 -9.93 6.54
CA PHE A 96 -0.12 -10.21 6.71
C PHE A 96 -0.64 -9.40 7.88
N GLY A 97 -1.81 -8.82 7.74
CA GLY A 97 -2.50 -8.13 8.81
C GLY A 97 -3.99 -8.42 8.78
N SER A 98 -4.52 -8.60 9.96
CA SER A 98 -5.95 -8.69 10.18
C SER A 98 -6.37 -7.43 10.93
N GLY A 99 -7.15 -6.57 10.27
CA GLY A 99 -7.89 -5.53 10.98
C GLY A 99 -8.91 -6.20 11.89
N GLY A 100 -8.94 -5.80 13.16
CA GLY A 100 -9.92 -6.29 14.10
C GLY A 100 -11.35 -6.06 13.59
N ASN A 101 -12.29 -6.79 14.16
CA ASN A 101 -13.71 -6.52 13.93
C ASN A 101 -14.08 -5.24 14.69
N THR A 102 -13.92 -4.09 14.03
CA THR A 102 -14.23 -2.78 14.64
C THR A 102 -15.69 -2.44 14.44
N THR A 103 -16.39 -2.17 15.53
CA THR A 103 -17.74 -1.64 15.53
C THR A 103 -17.66 -0.17 15.95
N THR A 104 -18.15 0.71 15.11
CA THR A 104 -18.33 2.14 15.41
C THR A 104 -19.81 2.46 15.43
N THR A 105 -20.23 3.33 16.33
CA THR A 105 -21.57 3.92 16.37
C THR A 105 -21.53 5.33 15.80
N PHE A 106 -22.60 5.74 15.19
CA PHE A 106 -22.77 7.12 14.74
C PHE A 106 -24.15 7.63 15.10
N ASP A 107 -24.23 8.92 15.34
CA ASP A 107 -25.46 9.66 15.61
C ASP A 107 -25.33 11.01 14.87
N ASN A 108 -26.15 11.18 13.85
CA ASN A 108 -26.16 12.35 13.00
C ASN A 108 -27.53 13.03 13.08
N GLU A 109 -27.53 14.32 13.19
CA GLU A 109 -28.75 15.15 13.12
C GLU A 109 -28.54 16.27 12.11
N ALA A 110 -29.51 16.47 11.25
CA ALA A 110 -29.53 17.54 10.25
C ALA A 110 -30.90 18.23 10.26
N GLY A 111 -30.89 19.55 10.09
CA GLY A 111 -32.12 20.38 10.04
C GLY A 111 -32.19 21.16 8.72
N ILE A 112 -33.40 21.20 8.13
CA ILE A 112 -33.72 22.07 7.00
C ILE A 112 -34.69 23.14 7.53
N PHE A 113 -34.15 24.32 7.80
CA PHE A 113 -34.91 25.40 8.45
C PHE A 113 -36.08 25.92 7.61
N SER A 114 -35.96 25.94 6.28
CA SER A 114 -37.01 26.45 5.39
C SER A 114 -38.30 25.64 5.44
N THR A 115 -38.19 24.34 5.78
CA THR A 115 -39.33 23.40 5.87
C THR A 115 -39.53 22.86 7.27
N ASN A 116 -38.82 23.42 8.28
CA ASN A 116 -38.82 22.90 9.65
C ASN A 116 -38.66 21.35 9.70
N THR A 117 -37.78 20.82 8.84
CA THR A 117 -37.55 19.38 8.74
C THR A 117 -36.32 19.00 9.55
N ARG A 118 -36.44 17.96 10.38
CA ARG A 118 -35.36 17.35 11.15
C ARG A 118 -35.14 15.92 10.62
N ILE A 119 -33.88 15.58 10.36
CA ILE A 119 -33.44 14.23 9.96
C ILE A 119 -32.49 13.73 11.05
N SER A 120 -32.84 12.63 11.68
CA SER A 120 -32.02 11.93 12.67
C SER A 120 -31.62 10.56 12.10
N GLN A 121 -30.32 10.25 12.18
CA GLN A 121 -29.76 9.00 11.71
C GLN A 121 -28.83 8.44 12.77
N THR A 122 -29.19 7.30 13.31
CA THR A 122 -28.35 6.56 14.28
C THR A 122 -28.00 5.19 13.72
N GLY A 123 -26.86 4.67 14.13
CA GLY A 123 -26.52 3.35 13.64
C GLY A 123 -25.16 2.81 14.09
N THR A 124 -24.87 1.66 13.53
CA THR A 124 -23.62 0.95 13.76
C THR A 124 -22.95 0.62 12.43
N ASN A 125 -21.63 0.72 12.39
CA ASN A 125 -20.82 0.27 11.29
C ASN A 125 -19.81 -0.76 11.80
N ASN A 126 -19.89 -1.98 11.28
CA ASN A 126 -19.00 -3.08 11.58
C ASN A 126 -18.09 -3.32 10.39
N GLN A 127 -16.77 -3.31 10.61
CA GLN A 127 -15.78 -3.46 9.56
C GLN A 127 -14.76 -4.53 9.93
N LYS A 128 -14.51 -5.42 8.98
CA LYS A 128 -13.40 -6.39 8.99
C LYS A 128 -12.51 -6.14 7.80
N ALA A 129 -11.20 -6.12 8.01
CA ALA A 129 -10.24 -6.00 6.92
C ALA A 129 -9.09 -6.98 7.10
N HIS A 130 -8.66 -7.59 6.00
CA HIS A 130 -7.47 -8.43 5.94
C HIS A 130 -6.62 -7.96 4.77
N PHE A 131 -5.35 -7.73 5.04
CA PHE A 131 -4.40 -7.38 3.99
C PHE A 131 -3.21 -8.33 4.02
N HIS A 132 -2.69 -8.57 2.84
CA HIS A 132 -1.46 -9.33 2.66
C HIS A 132 -0.66 -8.73 1.51
N TYR A 133 0.63 -8.80 1.65
CA TYR A 133 1.53 -8.34 0.62
C TYR A 133 2.84 -9.13 0.70
N GLY A 134 3.52 -9.19 -0.41
CA GLY A 134 4.84 -9.78 -0.47
C GLY A 134 5.53 -9.39 -1.75
N GLY A 135 6.83 -9.40 -1.70
CA GLY A 135 7.64 -9.10 -2.86
C GLY A 135 9.02 -9.72 -2.75
N THR A 136 9.62 -9.92 -3.91
CA THR A 136 11.01 -10.33 -4.03
C THR A 136 11.66 -9.58 -5.18
N GLU A 137 12.92 -9.21 -4.98
CA GLU A 137 13.78 -8.70 -6.02
C GLU A 137 15.02 -9.58 -6.09
N LEU A 138 15.30 -10.06 -7.29
CA LEU A 138 16.50 -10.83 -7.63
C LEU A 138 17.43 -9.91 -8.41
N SER A 139 18.72 -9.96 -8.12
CA SER A 139 19.75 -9.23 -8.84
C SER A 139 20.87 -10.14 -9.25
N PHE A 140 21.37 -9.96 -10.47
CA PHE A 140 22.51 -10.70 -10.99
C PHE A 140 23.49 -9.75 -11.66
N GLU A 141 24.69 -9.65 -11.08
CA GLU A 141 25.81 -8.88 -11.62
C GLU A 141 26.53 -9.73 -12.67
N ILE A 142 26.24 -9.52 -13.96
CA ILE A 142 26.93 -10.23 -15.07
C ILE A 142 28.42 -9.90 -14.99
N ASP A 143 28.71 -8.60 -14.86
CA ASP A 143 30.05 -8.03 -14.62
C ASP A 143 29.93 -6.67 -13.87
N SER A 144 31.05 -5.96 -13.71
CA SER A 144 31.10 -4.68 -13.01
C SER A 144 30.26 -3.55 -13.64
N LEU A 145 29.84 -3.70 -14.90
CA LEU A 145 29.09 -2.70 -15.65
C LEU A 145 27.66 -3.15 -15.95
N ASN A 146 27.39 -4.45 -15.88
CA ASN A 146 26.14 -5.06 -16.33
C ASN A 146 25.40 -5.70 -15.16
N LEU A 147 24.18 -5.19 -14.88
CA LEU A 147 23.31 -5.68 -13.82
C LEU A 147 21.93 -6.01 -14.39
N VAL A 148 21.43 -7.19 -14.10
CA VAL A 148 20.03 -7.57 -14.35
C VAL A 148 19.30 -7.66 -13.02
N THR A 149 18.09 -7.12 -12.96
CA THR A 149 17.20 -7.30 -11.81
C THR A 149 15.83 -7.76 -12.27
N ALA A 150 15.21 -8.63 -11.48
CA ALA A 150 13.84 -9.07 -11.66
C ALA A 150 13.09 -8.89 -10.36
N SER A 151 11.86 -8.37 -10.42
CA SER A 151 11.02 -8.12 -9.25
C SER A 151 9.64 -8.73 -9.44
N LEU A 152 9.09 -9.26 -8.34
CA LEU A 152 7.74 -9.76 -8.23
C LEU A 152 7.12 -9.16 -6.98
N ASN A 153 5.95 -8.53 -7.11
CA ASN A 153 5.20 -8.03 -5.96
C ASN A 153 3.75 -8.52 -6.05
N LEU A 154 3.26 -8.99 -4.92
CA LEU A 154 1.89 -9.44 -4.72
C LEU A 154 1.28 -8.64 -3.58
N PHE A 155 0.04 -8.24 -3.71
CA PHE A 155 -0.67 -7.56 -2.64
C PHE A 155 -2.17 -7.82 -2.75
N GLY A 156 -2.84 -7.82 -1.61
CA GLY A 156 -4.28 -8.00 -1.55
C GLY A 156 -4.88 -7.39 -0.30
N ASN A 157 -6.13 -6.95 -0.44
CA ASN A 157 -6.95 -6.44 0.63
C ASN A 157 -8.37 -6.99 0.45
N ASN A 158 -8.91 -7.57 1.52
CA ASN A 158 -10.30 -7.98 1.61
C ASN A 158 -10.93 -7.17 2.75
N GLN A 159 -12.00 -6.45 2.44
CA GLN A 159 -12.73 -5.65 3.42
C GLN A 159 -14.20 -6.01 3.35
N ASP A 160 -14.77 -6.40 4.48
CA ASP A 160 -16.18 -6.63 4.67
C ASP A 160 -16.72 -5.54 5.60
N GLN A 161 -17.76 -4.85 5.19
CA GLN A 161 -18.42 -3.80 5.93
C GLN A 161 -19.92 -4.10 6.02
N ARG A 162 -20.47 -3.95 7.21
CA ARG A 162 -21.89 -3.99 7.45
C ARG A 162 -22.31 -2.79 8.27
N SER A 163 -23.25 -2.02 7.75
CA SER A 163 -23.84 -0.85 8.41
C SER A 163 -25.33 -1.09 8.65
N LEU A 164 -25.76 -0.88 9.88
CA LEU A 164 -27.16 -0.82 10.27
C LEU A 164 -27.47 0.62 10.64
N GLN A 165 -28.44 1.20 9.98
CA GLN A 165 -28.86 2.58 10.17
C GLN A 165 -30.36 2.64 10.44
N PHE A 166 -30.74 3.39 11.44
CA PHE A 166 -32.11 3.79 11.69
C PHE A 166 -32.23 5.29 11.36
N ALA A 167 -33.17 5.65 10.53
CA ALA A 167 -33.38 7.01 10.09
C ALA A 167 -34.82 7.46 10.31
N ASN A 168 -34.99 8.64 10.88
CA ASN A 168 -36.25 9.32 11.07
C ASN A 168 -36.21 10.69 10.41
N THR A 169 -37.30 11.05 9.76
CA THR A 169 -37.56 12.39 9.26
C THR A 169 -38.83 12.92 9.90
N SER A 170 -38.76 14.07 10.52
CA SER A 170 -39.92 14.81 11.07
C SER A 170 -40.03 16.19 10.40
N MET A 171 -41.25 16.62 10.17
CA MET A 171 -41.57 17.96 9.70
C MET A 171 -42.57 18.57 10.69
N ASP A 172 -42.30 19.79 11.15
CA ASP A 172 -43.06 20.44 12.19
C ASP A 172 -43.30 19.57 13.44
N ASP A 173 -42.21 18.84 13.85
CA ASP A 173 -42.19 17.88 14.96
C ASP A 173 -43.07 16.64 14.76
N VAL A 174 -43.68 16.44 13.58
CA VAL A 174 -44.45 15.26 13.22
C VAL A 174 -43.55 14.30 12.47
N LEU A 175 -43.46 13.04 12.93
CA LEU A 175 -42.70 11.99 12.23
C LEU A 175 -43.39 11.71 10.88
N THR A 176 -42.66 11.96 9.79
CA THR A 176 -43.15 11.78 8.42
C THR A 176 -42.58 10.51 7.78
N GLN A 177 -41.39 10.10 8.17
CA GLN A 177 -40.75 8.91 7.64
C GLN A 177 -39.87 8.25 8.70
N SER A 178 -39.90 6.91 8.74
CA SER A 178 -39.00 6.09 9.56
C SER A 178 -38.64 4.84 8.82
N TYR A 179 -37.34 4.51 8.75
CA TYR A 179 -36.87 3.29 8.09
C TYR A 179 -35.58 2.76 8.70
N ASN A 180 -35.36 1.46 8.51
CA ASN A 180 -34.12 0.80 8.80
C ASN A 180 -33.39 0.48 7.49
N LEU A 181 -32.11 0.83 7.43
CA LEU A 181 -31.27 0.53 6.28
C LEU A 181 -30.14 -0.41 6.71
N ASN A 182 -30.05 -1.54 6.03
CA ASN A 182 -28.97 -2.51 6.21
C ASN A 182 -28.09 -2.51 4.95
N ASN A 183 -26.91 -1.96 5.07
CA ASN A 183 -25.94 -1.91 3.99
C ASN A 183 -24.85 -2.94 4.22
N THR A 184 -24.52 -3.71 3.20
CA THR A 184 -23.37 -4.60 3.16
C THR A 184 -22.48 -4.22 2.00
N ALA A 185 -21.17 -4.10 2.27
CA ALA A 185 -20.18 -3.84 1.25
C ALA A 185 -19.04 -4.83 1.40
N ASN A 186 -18.65 -5.46 0.29
CA ASN A 186 -17.50 -6.32 0.22
C ASN A 186 -16.55 -5.75 -0.84
N LEU A 187 -15.34 -5.41 -0.43
CA LEU A 187 -14.29 -4.93 -1.30
C LEU A 187 -13.17 -5.97 -1.33
N ARG A 188 -12.82 -6.42 -2.52
CA ARG A 188 -11.68 -7.31 -2.75
C ARG A 188 -10.77 -6.69 -3.77
N PHE A 189 -9.55 -6.47 -3.37
CA PHE A 189 -8.51 -5.95 -4.22
C PHE A 189 -7.31 -6.89 -4.17
N THR A 190 -6.79 -7.24 -5.34
CA THR A 190 -5.57 -8.02 -5.50
C THR A 190 -4.69 -7.36 -6.55
N GLY A 191 -3.39 -7.53 -6.46
CA GLY A 191 -2.48 -7.01 -7.45
C GLY A 191 -1.22 -7.85 -7.57
N LEU A 192 -0.69 -7.83 -8.78
CA LEU A 192 0.56 -8.46 -9.18
C LEU A 192 1.36 -7.45 -10.00
N ASP A 193 2.58 -7.18 -9.57
CA ASP A 193 3.55 -6.42 -10.36
C ASP A 193 4.76 -7.32 -10.66
N ILE A 194 5.16 -7.38 -11.91
CA ILE A 194 6.38 -8.05 -12.37
C ILE A 194 7.25 -7.00 -13.05
N GLY A 195 8.52 -6.95 -12.70
CA GLY A 195 9.48 -6.05 -13.31
C GLY A 195 10.75 -6.76 -13.70
N VAL A 196 11.34 -6.38 -14.85
CA VAL A 196 12.68 -6.80 -15.24
C VAL A 196 13.43 -5.56 -15.69
N ASN A 197 14.68 -5.40 -15.21
CA ASN A 197 15.50 -4.29 -15.60
C ASN A 197 16.90 -4.79 -15.95
N TYR A 198 17.46 -4.17 -16.97
CA TYR A 198 18.86 -4.30 -17.33
C TYR A 198 19.54 -2.94 -17.20
N GLN A 199 20.68 -2.89 -16.54
CA GLN A 199 21.47 -1.67 -16.37
C GLN A 199 22.86 -1.90 -16.97
N LEU A 200 23.28 -0.97 -17.82
CA LEU A 200 24.60 -0.91 -18.42
C LEU A 200 25.33 0.35 -17.95
N GLY A 201 26.43 0.18 -17.24
CA GLY A 201 27.36 1.25 -16.90
C GLY A 201 28.40 1.46 -17.99
N PHE A 202 29.04 2.62 -18.01
CA PHE A 202 30.07 2.97 -19.00
C PHE A 202 31.43 3.15 -18.33
N LYS A 203 32.50 2.51 -18.88
CA LYS A 203 33.86 2.67 -18.38
C LYS A 203 34.38 4.11 -18.45
N SER A 204 33.92 4.87 -19.48
CA SER A 204 34.33 6.25 -19.71
C SER A 204 33.72 7.27 -18.75
N SER A 205 32.66 6.90 -18.03
CA SER A 205 31.99 7.81 -17.08
C SER A 205 31.19 6.97 -16.07
N LYS A 206 31.60 7.07 -14.82
CA LYS A 206 30.93 6.35 -13.70
C LYS A 206 29.49 6.81 -13.45
N ASP A 207 29.16 8.01 -13.89
CA ASP A 207 27.85 8.63 -13.67
C ASP A 207 26.85 8.34 -14.81
N ARG A 208 27.33 7.73 -15.92
CA ARG A 208 26.48 7.35 -17.05
C ARG A 208 25.95 5.94 -16.84
N LEU A 209 24.63 5.83 -16.99
CA LEU A 209 23.91 4.57 -16.85
C LEU A 209 22.82 4.51 -17.93
N LEU A 210 22.78 3.43 -18.68
CA LEU A 210 21.63 3.08 -19.53
C LEU A 210 20.80 2.03 -18.78
N THR A 211 19.50 2.30 -18.62
CA THR A 211 18.57 1.35 -18.02
C THR A 211 17.46 1.03 -19.00
N LEU A 212 17.26 -0.26 -19.27
CA LEU A 212 16.11 -0.78 -19.97
C LEU A 212 15.20 -1.45 -18.94
N SER A 213 13.91 -1.07 -18.94
CA SER A 213 12.95 -1.58 -17.96
C SER A 213 11.69 -2.08 -18.64
N TYR A 214 11.22 -3.25 -18.21
CA TYR A 214 9.90 -3.77 -18.54
C TYR A 214 9.11 -3.98 -17.25
N LYS A 215 7.86 -3.53 -17.24
CA LYS A 215 6.95 -3.70 -16.11
C LYS A 215 5.60 -4.22 -16.60
N TYR A 216 5.10 -5.23 -15.94
CA TYR A 216 3.74 -5.71 -16.08
C TYR A 216 3.01 -5.54 -14.75
N SER A 217 1.80 -4.97 -14.80
CA SER A 217 0.96 -4.77 -13.62
C SER A 217 -0.45 -5.30 -13.90
N TYR A 218 -0.98 -6.06 -12.97
CA TYR A 218 -2.34 -6.56 -13.00
C TYR A 218 -2.99 -6.35 -11.64
N SER A 219 -4.07 -5.57 -11.59
CA SER A 219 -4.71 -5.20 -10.31
C SER A 219 -6.24 -5.12 -10.41
N PRO A 220 -6.92 -6.28 -10.46
CA PRO A 220 -8.37 -6.32 -10.44
C PRO A 220 -8.94 -5.83 -9.11
N ASN A 221 -10.03 -5.10 -9.19
CA ASN A 221 -10.83 -4.65 -8.05
C ASN A 221 -12.24 -5.20 -8.21
N LYS A 222 -12.77 -5.86 -7.17
CA LYS A 222 -14.15 -6.36 -7.13
C LYS A 222 -14.85 -5.73 -5.94
N GLN A 223 -15.96 -5.08 -6.21
CA GLN A 223 -16.81 -4.47 -5.19
C GLN A 223 -18.25 -4.97 -5.34
N PHE A 224 -18.81 -5.39 -4.23
CA PHE A 224 -20.21 -5.74 -4.11
C PHE A 224 -20.85 -4.86 -3.05
N ASN A 225 -21.99 -4.25 -3.38
CA ASN A 225 -22.80 -3.48 -2.44
C ASN A 225 -24.23 -4.01 -2.47
N GLY A 226 -24.78 -4.29 -1.30
CA GLY A 226 -26.16 -4.70 -1.11
C GLY A 226 -26.86 -3.81 -0.10
N ASN A 227 -28.04 -3.32 -0.44
CA ASN A 227 -28.85 -2.48 0.43
C ASN A 227 -30.22 -3.15 0.60
N VAL A 228 -30.68 -3.20 1.85
CA VAL A 228 -32.00 -3.68 2.22
C VAL A 228 -32.65 -2.63 3.12
N LEU A 229 -33.86 -2.19 2.73
CA LEU A 229 -34.71 -1.28 3.51
C LEU A 229 -35.65 -2.10 4.37
#